data_eca932c409ce9631d86d586de0715c71
#
_entry.id   eca932c409ce9631d86d586de0715c71
#
_cell.length_a   1.000
_cell.length_b   1.000
_cell.length_c   1.000
_cell.angle_alpha   90.00
_cell.angle_beta   90.00
_cell.angle_gamma   90.00
#
_symmetry.space_group_name_H-M   'P 1'
#
loop_
_entity.id
_entity.type
_entity.pdbx_description
1 polymer ?
#
loop_
_entity_poly.entity_id
_entity_poly.type
_entity_poly.pdbx_seq_one_letter_code
_entity_poly.pdbx_strand_id
1 'polypeptide(L)'
;MHDMNKDIELLKYRFSLAEETYKSAKMCFDHGFYRDCINRSYYAVFYGVRAVLALESIDFKRHKDVVAYFNKEFVATGKFPGEMGRRLARLKMKREESDYNDFFIASADEAKAQLESVEYI
;
A
#
# COMPACT_ATOMS: atom_id res chain seq x y z
N MET A 1 0.75 17.28 -24.22
CA MET A 1 -0.54 16.60 -24.39
C MET A 1 -0.57 15.30 -23.59
N HIS A 2 -1.65 15.06 -22.92
CA HIS A 2 -1.84 13.89 -22.09
C HIS A 2 -1.92 12.61 -22.92
N ASP A 3 -1.15 11.58 -22.57
CA ASP A 3 -1.17 10.29 -23.28
C ASP A 3 -1.87 9.24 -22.41
N MET A 4 -3.13 8.98 -22.72
CA MET A 4 -3.98 8.04 -22.01
C MET A 4 -3.44 6.61 -22.08
N ASN A 5 -2.82 6.21 -23.19
CA ASN A 5 -2.26 4.86 -23.34
C ASN A 5 -1.10 4.63 -22.39
N LYS A 6 -0.24 5.64 -22.20
CA LYS A 6 0.86 5.57 -21.24
C LYS A 6 0.36 5.48 -19.81
N ASP A 7 -0.73 6.20 -19.48
CA ASP A 7 -1.33 6.14 -18.16
C ASP A 7 -1.88 4.75 -17.86
N ILE A 8 -2.55 4.13 -18.84
CA ILE A 8 -3.08 2.77 -18.69
C ILE A 8 -1.95 1.75 -18.54
N GLU A 9 -0.88 1.88 -19.32
CA GLU A 9 0.29 1.01 -19.21
C GLU A 9 0.94 1.14 -17.83
N LEU A 10 1.09 2.36 -17.33
CA LEU A 10 1.66 2.61 -16.01
C LEU A 10 0.79 2.05 -14.91
N LEU A 11 -0.55 2.20 -15.02
CA LEU A 11 -1.49 1.59 -14.07
C LEU A 11 -1.30 0.09 -14.03
N LYS A 12 -1.27 -0.56 -15.20
CA LYS A 12 -1.11 -2.02 -15.29
C LYS A 12 0.21 -2.48 -14.68
N TYR A 13 1.29 -1.76 -14.95
CA TYR A 13 2.60 -2.08 -14.39
C TYR A 13 2.58 -1.98 -12.87
N ARG A 14 2.07 -0.85 -12.33
CA ARG A 14 2.02 -0.63 -10.87
C ARG A 14 1.08 -1.62 -10.19
N PHE A 15 -0.02 -1.97 -10.84
CA PHE A 15 -0.94 -2.96 -10.29
C PHE A 15 -0.33 -4.35 -10.27
N SER A 16 0.38 -4.75 -11.33
CA SER A 16 1.15 -6.01 -11.35
C SER A 16 2.19 -6.04 -10.24
N LEU A 17 2.86 -4.91 -10.01
CA LEU A 17 3.85 -4.80 -8.94
C LEU A 17 3.19 -4.93 -7.58
N ALA A 18 1.98 -4.36 -7.40
CA ALA A 18 1.20 -4.51 -6.18
C ALA A 18 0.86 -5.97 -5.91
N GLU A 19 0.38 -6.69 -6.92
CA GLU A 19 0.04 -8.11 -6.79
C GLU A 19 1.28 -8.95 -6.45
N GLU A 20 2.38 -8.71 -7.12
CA GLU A 20 3.65 -9.42 -6.88
C GLU A 20 4.15 -9.14 -5.46
N THR A 21 4.06 -7.89 -5.00
CA THR A 21 4.48 -7.51 -3.66
C THR A 21 3.57 -8.14 -2.61
N TYR A 22 2.28 -8.26 -2.87
CA TYR A 22 1.36 -8.98 -1.99
C TYR A 22 1.76 -10.45 -1.85
N LYS A 23 2.10 -11.11 -2.96
CA LYS A 23 2.56 -12.51 -2.92
C LYS A 23 3.82 -12.64 -2.08
N SER A 24 4.74 -11.69 -2.19
CA SER A 24 5.94 -11.62 -1.36
C SER A 24 5.60 -11.47 0.13
N ALA A 25 4.64 -10.59 0.46
CA ALA A 25 4.19 -10.41 1.84
C ALA A 25 3.62 -11.70 2.42
N LYS A 26 2.80 -12.40 1.65
CA LYS A 26 2.21 -13.67 2.06
C LYS A 26 3.27 -14.74 2.29
N MET A 27 4.25 -14.82 1.40
CA MET A 27 5.38 -15.74 1.54
C MET A 27 6.17 -15.43 2.81
N CYS A 28 6.44 -14.17 3.09
CA CYS A 28 7.13 -13.76 4.32
C CYS A 28 6.34 -14.18 5.55
N PHE A 29 5.02 -14.02 5.53
CA PHE A 29 4.17 -14.45 6.64
C PHE A 29 4.27 -15.96 6.85
N ASP A 30 4.14 -16.73 5.78
CA ASP A 30 4.15 -18.20 5.85
C ASP A 30 5.48 -18.76 6.38
N HIS A 31 6.57 -18.02 6.19
CA HIS A 31 7.91 -18.42 6.65
C HIS A 31 8.31 -17.77 7.98
N GLY A 32 7.41 -17.04 8.63
CA GLY A 32 7.67 -16.42 9.92
C GLY A 32 8.46 -15.12 9.86
N PHE A 33 8.65 -14.54 8.69
CA PHE A 33 9.32 -13.25 8.51
C PHE A 33 8.32 -12.10 8.67
N TYR A 34 7.88 -11.88 9.91
CA TYR A 34 6.75 -10.98 10.19
C TYR A 34 7.07 -9.51 9.94
N ARG A 35 8.28 -9.07 10.26
CA ARG A 35 8.70 -7.69 9.98
C ARG A 35 8.69 -7.43 8.47
N ASP A 36 9.23 -8.35 7.69
CA ASP A 36 9.24 -8.24 6.24
C ASP A 36 7.82 -8.29 5.66
N CYS A 37 6.96 -9.12 6.26
CA CYS A 37 5.54 -9.18 5.87
C CYS A 37 4.86 -7.81 6.05
N ILE A 38 5.08 -7.14 7.17
CA ILE A 38 4.51 -5.81 7.44
C ILE A 38 5.01 -4.81 6.40
N ASN A 39 6.31 -4.82 6.12
CA ASN A 39 6.90 -3.93 5.10
C ASN A 39 6.28 -4.17 3.72
N ARG A 40 6.25 -5.43 3.29
CA ARG A 40 5.71 -5.80 1.98
C ARG A 40 4.22 -5.51 1.88
N SER A 41 3.46 -5.71 2.95
CA SER A 41 2.03 -5.41 2.97
C SER A 41 1.76 -3.92 2.70
N TYR A 42 2.51 -3.04 3.35
CA TYR A 42 2.39 -1.60 3.09
C TYR A 42 2.69 -1.27 1.63
N TYR A 43 3.80 -1.79 1.10
CA TYR A 43 4.20 -1.46 -0.27
C TYR A 43 3.27 -2.04 -1.32
N ALA A 44 2.64 -3.19 -1.05
CA ALA A 44 1.63 -3.74 -1.96
C ALA A 44 0.47 -2.74 -2.15
N VAL A 45 -0.05 -2.20 -1.04
CA VAL A 45 -1.12 -1.20 -1.10
C VAL A 45 -0.63 0.11 -1.70
N PHE A 46 0.57 0.54 -1.34
CA PHE A 46 1.16 1.78 -1.87
C PHE A 46 1.27 1.73 -3.40
N TYR A 47 1.73 0.63 -3.96
CA TYR A 47 1.80 0.46 -5.41
C TYR A 47 0.40 0.46 -6.03
N GLY A 48 -0.58 -0.14 -5.36
CA GLY A 48 -1.97 -0.09 -5.82
C GLY A 48 -2.54 1.32 -5.85
N VAL A 49 -2.26 2.11 -4.82
CA VAL A 49 -2.65 3.53 -4.78
C VAL A 49 -2.00 4.30 -5.93
N ARG A 50 -0.71 4.10 -6.15
CA ARG A 50 -0.01 4.76 -7.26
C ARG A 50 -0.54 4.32 -8.62
N ALA A 51 -1.02 3.09 -8.73
CA ALA A 51 -1.67 2.62 -9.96
C ALA A 51 -2.94 3.42 -10.25
N VAL A 52 -3.76 3.68 -9.23
CA VAL A 52 -4.96 4.49 -9.37
C VAL A 52 -4.61 5.92 -9.78
N LEU A 53 -3.61 6.52 -9.12
CA LEU A 53 -3.17 7.89 -9.42
C LEU A 53 -2.61 8.02 -10.84
N ALA A 54 -2.05 6.95 -11.40
CA ALA A 54 -1.53 6.97 -12.76
C ALA A 54 -2.61 7.29 -13.79
N LEU A 55 -3.86 6.89 -13.55
CA LEU A 55 -4.97 7.21 -14.45
C LEU A 55 -5.25 8.71 -14.54
N GLU A 56 -4.89 9.47 -13.52
CA GLU A 56 -5.07 10.92 -13.49
C GLU A 56 -3.77 11.67 -13.80
N SER A 57 -2.72 10.96 -14.22
CA SER A 57 -1.38 11.52 -14.46
C SER A 57 -0.82 12.24 -13.24
N ILE A 58 -1.17 11.75 -12.04
CA ILE A 58 -0.73 12.32 -10.78
C ILE A 58 0.39 11.47 -10.20
N ASP A 59 1.48 12.11 -9.78
CA ASP A 59 2.56 11.43 -9.09
C ASP A 59 3.25 12.41 -8.13
N PHE A 60 3.85 11.85 -7.09
CA PHE A 60 4.59 12.60 -6.08
C PHE A 60 5.87 11.87 -5.73
N LYS A 61 6.91 12.60 -5.37
CA LYS A 61 8.19 12.01 -4.96
C LYS A 61 8.13 11.39 -3.56
N ARG A 62 7.34 11.97 -2.65
CA ARG A 62 7.27 11.52 -1.26
C ARG A 62 6.03 10.66 -1.02
N HIS A 63 6.21 9.56 -0.29
CA HIS A 63 5.12 8.64 0.04
C HIS A 63 3.99 9.34 0.78
N LYS A 64 4.31 10.23 1.72
CA LYS A 64 3.27 10.94 2.49
C LYS A 64 2.37 11.79 1.60
N ASP A 65 2.90 12.35 0.52
CA ASP A 65 2.12 13.17 -0.40
C ASP A 65 1.18 12.30 -1.24
N VAL A 66 1.64 11.11 -1.65
CA VAL A 66 0.80 10.13 -2.35
C VAL A 66 -0.39 9.72 -1.49
N VAL A 67 -0.12 9.34 -0.25
CA VAL A 67 -1.16 8.89 0.69
C VAL A 67 -2.13 10.03 1.02
N ALA A 68 -1.61 11.22 1.27
CA ALA A 68 -2.44 12.40 1.58
C ALA A 68 -3.36 12.74 0.40
N TYR A 69 -2.85 12.74 -0.81
CA TYR A 69 -3.64 13.01 -2.00
C TYR A 69 -4.73 11.96 -2.18
N PHE A 70 -4.38 10.69 -2.03
CA PHE A 70 -5.34 9.60 -2.17
C PHE A 70 -6.48 9.73 -1.16
N ASN A 71 -6.16 10.00 0.11
CA ASN A 71 -7.17 10.15 1.14
C ASN A 71 -8.08 11.35 0.87
N LYS A 72 -7.52 12.47 0.43
CA LYS A 72 -8.30 13.68 0.16
C LYS A 72 -9.21 13.53 -1.06
N GLU A 73 -8.70 13.00 -2.15
CA GLU A 73 -9.39 13.00 -3.45
C GLU A 73 -10.22 11.74 -3.72
N PHE A 74 -9.94 10.65 -3.02
CA PHE A 74 -10.60 9.37 -3.27
C PHE A 74 -11.37 8.83 -2.07
N VAL A 75 -10.84 8.97 -0.87
CA VAL A 75 -11.50 8.46 0.34
C VAL A 75 -12.48 9.48 0.90
N ALA A 76 -12.05 10.71 1.12
CA ALA A 76 -12.90 11.78 1.68
C ALA A 76 -14.06 12.12 0.76
N THR A 77 -13.92 11.96 -0.55
CA THR A 77 -14.96 12.21 -1.54
C THR A 77 -15.94 11.04 -1.70
N GLY A 78 -15.69 9.93 -1.03
CA GLY A 78 -16.55 8.75 -1.11
C GLY A 78 -16.32 7.83 -2.29
N LYS A 79 -15.32 8.08 -3.12
CA LYS A 79 -14.97 7.19 -4.24
C LYS A 79 -14.52 5.83 -3.74
N PHE A 80 -13.84 5.80 -2.58
CA PHE A 80 -13.47 4.58 -1.86
C PHE A 80 -13.98 4.66 -0.42
N PRO A 81 -14.27 3.49 0.22
CA PRO A 81 -14.78 3.48 1.59
C PRO A 81 -13.81 4.07 2.60
N GLY A 82 -14.35 4.68 3.66
CA GLY A 82 -13.53 5.21 4.76
C GLY A 82 -12.68 4.16 5.45
N GLU A 83 -13.16 2.91 5.50
CA GLU A 83 -12.39 1.79 6.07
C GLU A 83 -11.08 1.56 5.30
N MET A 84 -11.08 1.77 3.99
CA MET A 84 -9.87 1.65 3.18
C MET A 84 -8.82 2.69 3.62
N GLY A 85 -9.24 3.93 3.87
CA GLY A 85 -8.36 4.98 4.38
C GLY A 85 -7.78 4.65 5.74
N ARG A 86 -8.61 4.11 6.64
CA ARG A 86 -8.17 3.70 7.98
C ARG A 86 -7.16 2.56 7.91
N ARG A 87 -7.37 1.58 7.04
CA ARG A 87 -6.44 0.46 6.87
C ARG A 87 -5.12 0.91 6.27
N LEU A 88 -5.17 1.82 5.29
CA LEU A 88 -3.97 2.40 4.70
C LEU A 88 -3.15 3.16 5.75
N ALA A 89 -3.81 3.94 6.61
CA ALA A 89 -3.14 4.67 7.69
C ALA A 89 -2.44 3.71 8.66
N ARG A 90 -3.10 2.61 9.03
CA ARG A 90 -2.51 1.59 9.92
C ARG A 90 -1.33 0.88 9.27
N LEU A 91 -1.44 0.54 7.99
CA LEU A 91 -0.34 -0.07 7.24
C LEU A 91 0.90 0.84 7.25
N LYS A 92 0.70 2.13 6.98
CA LYS A 92 1.78 3.11 6.99
C LYS A 92 2.41 3.24 8.37
N MET A 93 1.58 3.34 9.41
CA MET A 93 2.06 3.45 10.79
C MET A 93 2.88 2.22 11.20
N LYS A 94 2.38 1.02 10.91
CA LYS A 94 3.06 -0.21 11.27
C LYS A 94 4.37 -0.39 10.52
N ARG A 95 4.41 0.01 9.25
CA ARG A 95 5.65 -0.02 8.48
C ARG A 95 6.69 0.91 9.11
N GLU A 96 6.29 2.13 9.49
CA GLU A 96 7.18 3.10 10.11
C GLU A 96 7.70 2.60 11.46
N GLU A 97 6.83 2.04 12.30
CA GLU A 97 7.24 1.44 13.58
C GLU A 97 8.25 0.31 13.35
N SER A 98 7.97 -0.55 12.39
CA SER A 98 8.83 -1.69 12.09
C SER A 98 10.19 -1.27 11.56
N ASP A 99 10.25 -0.24 10.72
CA ASP A 99 11.50 0.18 10.08
C ASP A 99 12.37 1.07 10.99
N TYR A 100 11.74 1.89 11.84
CA TYR A 100 12.45 2.95 12.55
C TYR A 100 12.50 2.78 14.07
N ASN A 101 11.80 1.81 14.64
CA ASN A 101 11.85 1.53 16.06
C ASN A 101 12.73 0.30 16.31
N ASP A 102 13.91 0.52 16.87
CA ASP A 102 14.89 -0.55 17.13
C ASP A 102 14.36 -1.63 18.06
N PHE A 103 13.43 -1.29 18.94
CA PHE A 103 12.85 -2.22 19.90
C PHE A 103 11.55 -2.86 19.43
N PHE A 104 11.11 -2.55 18.22
CA PHE A 104 9.89 -3.14 17.69
C PHE A 104 10.08 -4.63 17.41
N ILE A 105 9.18 -5.44 17.95
CA ILE A 105 9.13 -6.87 17.68
C ILE A 105 7.84 -7.17 16.96
N ALA A 106 7.94 -7.56 15.69
CA ALA A 106 6.78 -7.89 14.88
C ALA A 106 6.21 -9.25 15.32
N SER A 107 4.93 -9.27 15.70
CA SER A 107 4.23 -10.51 16.05
C SER A 107 3.53 -11.08 14.83
N ALA A 108 3.20 -12.39 14.91
CA ALA A 108 2.39 -13.04 13.88
C ALA A 108 1.02 -12.37 13.75
N ASP A 109 0.41 -11.98 14.85
CA ASP A 109 -0.92 -11.34 14.85
C ASP A 109 -0.88 -9.97 14.16
N GLU A 110 0.16 -9.17 14.42
CA GLU A 110 0.32 -7.88 13.76
C GLU A 110 0.54 -8.04 12.26
N ALA A 111 1.40 -8.98 11.86
CA ALA A 111 1.66 -9.25 10.46
C ALA A 111 0.40 -9.75 9.75
N LYS A 112 -0.37 -10.63 10.39
CA LYS A 112 -1.62 -11.15 9.85
C LYS A 112 -2.63 -10.04 9.66
N ALA A 113 -2.76 -9.13 10.62
CA ALA A 113 -3.68 -8.00 10.53
C ALA A 113 -3.35 -7.11 9.33
N GLN A 114 -2.06 -6.85 9.09
CA GLN A 114 -1.65 -6.04 7.95
C GLN A 114 -1.89 -6.77 6.63
N LEU A 115 -1.62 -8.07 6.58
CA LEU A 115 -1.87 -8.87 5.38
C LEU A 115 -3.36 -8.90 5.03
N GLU A 116 -4.23 -9.05 6.04
CA GLU A 116 -5.69 -9.00 5.85
C GLU A 116 -6.13 -7.63 5.34
N SER A 117 -5.49 -6.55 5.78
CA SER A 117 -5.78 -5.21 5.26
C SER A 117 -5.43 -5.08 3.78
N VAL A 118 -4.34 -5.69 3.32
CA VAL A 118 -4.00 -5.73 1.90
C VAL A 118 -5.08 -6.48 1.12
N GLU A 119 -5.52 -7.62 1.64
CA GLU A 119 -6.55 -8.43 0.98
C GLU A 119 -7.88 -7.69 0.90
N TYR A 120 -8.21 -6.90 1.92
CA TYR A 120 -9.41 -6.04 1.91
C TYR A 120 -9.31 -4.97 0.81
N ILE A 121 -8.18 -4.34 0.69
CA ILE A 121 -7.96 -3.26 -0.27
C ILE A 121 -7.73 -3.84 -1.67
#